data_7278ee2579e54378d0158c83e570d247
#
_entry.id   7278ee2579e54378d0158c83e570d247
#
_cell.length_a   1.000
_cell.length_b   1.000
_cell.length_c   1.000
_cell.angle_alpha   90.00
_cell.angle_beta   90.00
_cell.angle_gamma   90.00
#
_symmetry.space_group_name_H-M   'P 1'
#
loop_
_entity.id
_entity.type
_entity.pdbx_description
1 polymer ?
#
loop_
_entity_poly.entity_id
_entity_poly.type
_entity_poly.pdbx_seq_one_letter_code
_entity_poly.pdbx_strand_id
1 'polypeptide(L)'
;MLPPLLLVTDRHGADRPLSETVRAAVAGGARFVWLRDRDLDAEARRALARDLIAILAPVGGRLVVGGDPDLASEAGVQGVHLPGSAGIDGIRALREKLGAAALIGFSAHSVAEIAAAEAAGADYATLSPVFPTASKPGYGPALGLEALRAACTASRLPVFALGGIDGGNARACREAGAAGVAVMGGVMRSLDPRSETVRFVAAIA
;
A
#
# COMPACT_ATOMS: atom_id res chain seq x y z
N MET A 1 -12.63 1.92 8.96
CA MET A 1 -12.42 1.46 7.58
C MET A 1 -11.14 2.09 7.04
N LEU A 2 -10.34 1.38 6.22
CA LEU A 2 -9.16 1.92 5.56
C LEU A 2 -9.57 2.74 4.33
N PRO A 3 -8.87 3.86 4.01
CA PRO A 3 -9.08 4.59 2.77
C PRO A 3 -8.83 3.67 1.56
N PRO A 4 -9.66 3.73 0.50
CA PRO A 4 -9.61 2.74 -0.58
C PRO A 4 -8.45 2.93 -1.57
N LEU A 5 -7.69 4.02 -1.50
CA LEU A 5 -6.48 4.23 -2.27
C LEU A 5 -5.25 4.14 -1.35
N LEU A 6 -4.44 3.09 -1.53
CA LEU A 6 -3.13 2.94 -0.89
C LEU A 6 -2.05 3.44 -1.86
N LEU A 7 -1.45 4.57 -1.54
CA LEU A 7 -0.35 5.14 -2.32
C LEU A 7 0.97 4.51 -1.85
N VAL A 8 1.64 3.78 -2.72
CA VAL A 8 2.95 3.18 -2.46
C VAL A 8 4.04 4.11 -2.95
N THR A 9 4.98 4.48 -2.09
CA THR A 9 6.04 5.42 -2.46
C THR A 9 7.13 4.78 -3.30
N ASP A 10 7.73 5.60 -4.16
CA ASP A 10 8.91 5.30 -4.96
C ASP A 10 9.63 6.63 -5.22
N ARG A 11 10.68 6.93 -4.44
CA ARG A 11 11.43 8.20 -4.55
C ARG A 11 12.21 8.33 -5.86
N HIS A 12 12.41 7.22 -6.57
CA HIS A 12 13.04 7.20 -7.89
C HIS A 12 12.04 7.34 -9.04
N GLY A 13 10.75 7.52 -8.73
CA GLY A 13 9.69 7.64 -9.74
C GLY A 13 9.77 8.91 -10.57
N ALA A 14 10.33 10.01 -10.04
CA ALA A 14 10.48 11.30 -10.72
C ALA A 14 11.64 12.10 -10.13
N ASP A 15 12.12 13.10 -10.88
CA ASP A 15 13.23 14.00 -10.49
C ASP A 15 12.81 15.10 -9.48
N ARG A 16 11.75 14.89 -8.73
CA ARG A 16 11.28 15.82 -7.69
C ARG A 16 11.27 15.13 -6.31
N PRO A 17 11.37 15.91 -5.22
CA PRO A 17 11.29 15.35 -3.87
C PRO A 17 10.02 14.52 -3.68
N LEU A 18 10.15 13.34 -3.04
CA LEU A 18 9.01 12.45 -2.76
C LEU A 18 7.90 13.14 -1.95
N SER A 19 8.28 14.01 -1.00
CA SER A 19 7.34 14.78 -0.20
C SER A 19 6.46 15.72 -1.05
N GLU A 20 6.96 16.27 -2.14
CA GLU A 20 6.17 17.08 -3.08
C GLU A 20 5.17 16.22 -3.84
N THR A 21 5.60 15.05 -4.32
CA THR A 21 4.71 14.08 -4.98
C THR A 21 3.59 13.64 -4.06
N VAL A 22 3.91 13.29 -2.80
CA VAL A 22 2.91 12.87 -1.81
C VAL A 22 1.97 14.03 -1.45
N ARG A 23 2.48 15.25 -1.29
CA ARG A 23 1.66 16.46 -1.05
C ARG A 23 0.64 16.67 -2.18
N ALA A 24 1.08 16.56 -3.43
CA ALA A 24 0.20 16.68 -4.60
C ALA A 24 -0.85 15.55 -4.62
N ALA A 25 -0.45 14.33 -4.33
CA ALA A 25 -1.38 13.20 -4.24
C ALA A 25 -2.40 13.38 -3.10
N VAL A 26 -1.99 13.87 -1.93
CA VAL A 26 -2.87 14.18 -0.80
C VAL A 26 -3.87 15.28 -1.17
N ALA A 27 -3.43 16.32 -1.90
CA ALA A 27 -4.31 17.33 -2.47
C ALA A 27 -5.31 16.75 -3.51
N GLY A 28 -4.96 15.64 -4.16
CA GLY A 28 -5.82 14.85 -5.06
C GLY A 28 -6.74 13.86 -4.35
N GLY A 29 -6.66 13.72 -3.03
CA GLY A 29 -7.54 12.85 -2.24
C GLY A 29 -6.88 11.60 -1.65
N ALA A 30 -5.57 11.38 -1.82
CA ALA A 30 -4.88 10.27 -1.14
C ALA A 30 -4.93 10.47 0.39
N ARG A 31 -5.25 9.37 1.12
CA ARG A 31 -5.36 9.37 2.59
C ARG A 31 -4.68 8.18 3.26
N PHE A 32 -4.08 7.29 2.48
CA PHE A 32 -3.37 6.13 2.98
C PHE A 32 -2.08 5.96 2.18
N VAL A 33 -0.94 6.06 2.86
CA VAL A 33 0.39 6.04 2.24
C VAL A 33 1.22 4.90 2.84
N TRP A 34 1.89 4.15 1.99
CA TRP A 34 2.88 3.16 2.38
C TRP A 34 4.28 3.68 1.96
N LEU A 35 5.08 4.10 2.95
CA LEU A 35 6.49 4.44 2.76
C LEU A 35 7.30 3.16 2.51
N ARG A 36 7.58 2.88 1.23
CA ARG A 36 8.25 1.65 0.80
C ARG A 36 9.76 1.81 0.67
N ASP A 37 10.27 3.00 0.45
CA ASP A 37 11.68 3.32 0.14
C ASP A 37 12.65 2.77 1.19
N ARG A 38 13.15 1.53 0.96
CA ARG A 38 13.99 0.76 1.88
C ARG A 38 15.48 0.97 1.67
N ASP A 39 15.85 1.61 0.59
CA ASP A 39 17.23 1.91 0.18
C ASP A 39 17.77 3.20 0.84
N LEU A 40 16.96 3.89 1.63
CA LEU A 40 17.38 4.96 2.51
C LEU A 40 17.99 4.38 3.80
N ASP A 41 19.02 5.06 4.33
CA ASP A 41 19.47 4.81 5.69
C ASP A 41 18.39 5.14 6.72
N ALA A 42 18.58 4.69 7.96
CA ALA A 42 17.56 4.81 9.01
C ALA A 42 17.22 6.26 9.35
N GLU A 43 18.21 7.18 9.31
CA GLU A 43 18.00 8.59 9.64
C GLU A 43 17.22 9.32 8.53
N ALA A 44 17.63 9.16 7.28
CA ALA A 44 16.97 9.72 6.11
C ALA A 44 15.53 9.18 5.99
N ARG A 45 15.33 7.88 6.26
CA ARG A 45 14.01 7.27 6.22
C ARG A 45 13.10 7.79 7.33
N ARG A 46 13.65 8.02 8.54
CA ARG A 46 12.93 8.64 9.66
C ARG A 46 12.57 10.10 9.36
N ALA A 47 13.49 10.88 8.78
CA ALA A 47 13.21 12.24 8.37
C ALA A 47 12.09 12.29 7.33
N LEU A 48 12.15 11.45 6.31
CA LEU A 48 11.10 11.34 5.29
C LEU A 48 9.75 10.93 5.90
N ALA A 49 9.72 9.98 6.82
CA ALA A 49 8.49 9.59 7.49
C ALA A 49 7.85 10.78 8.25
N ARG A 50 8.64 11.62 8.94
CA ARG A 50 8.16 12.82 9.60
C ARG A 50 7.54 13.82 8.63
N ASP A 51 8.17 14.02 7.48
CA ASP A 51 7.65 14.89 6.41
C ASP A 51 6.30 14.38 5.90
N LEU A 52 6.18 13.07 5.65
CA LEU A 52 4.94 12.46 5.20
C LEU A 52 3.83 12.51 6.26
N ILE A 53 4.16 12.33 7.54
CA ILE A 53 3.24 12.50 8.65
C ILE A 53 2.70 13.93 8.69
N ALA A 54 3.58 14.94 8.57
CA ALA A 54 3.17 16.34 8.56
C ALA A 54 2.24 16.69 7.38
N ILE A 55 2.40 16.01 6.23
CA ILE A 55 1.51 16.16 5.06
C ILE A 55 0.16 15.48 5.30
N LEU A 56 0.14 14.33 5.95
CA LEU A 56 -1.06 13.50 6.14
C LEU A 56 -1.93 13.93 7.33
N ALA A 57 -1.32 14.44 8.40
CA ALA A 57 -2.02 14.77 9.65
C ALA A 57 -3.20 15.75 9.47
N PRO A 58 -3.08 16.86 8.68
CA PRO A 58 -4.18 17.81 8.52
C PRO A 58 -5.42 17.22 7.85
N VAL A 59 -5.28 16.11 7.14
CA VAL A 59 -6.38 15.45 6.40
C VAL A 59 -6.81 14.13 7.03
N GLY A 60 -6.32 13.81 8.24
CA GLY A 60 -6.59 12.53 8.91
C GLY A 60 -6.07 11.32 8.13
N GLY A 61 -5.02 11.53 7.33
CA GLY A 61 -4.39 10.47 6.55
C GLY A 61 -3.56 9.52 7.40
N ARG A 62 -3.22 8.37 6.82
CA ARG A 62 -2.50 7.28 7.49
C ARG A 62 -1.17 6.99 6.80
N LEU A 63 -0.12 6.76 7.58
CA LEU A 63 1.19 6.32 7.11
C LEU A 63 1.50 4.93 7.67
N VAL A 64 1.84 3.99 6.81
CA VAL A 64 2.49 2.73 7.19
C VAL A 64 3.88 2.65 6.58
N VAL A 65 4.80 1.97 7.23
CA VAL A 65 6.19 1.85 6.77
C VAL A 65 6.49 0.42 6.32
N GLY A 66 7.31 0.29 5.31
CA GLY A 66 7.65 -1.03 4.74
C GLY A 66 8.70 -1.77 5.58
N GLY A 67 8.29 -2.83 6.30
CA GLY A 67 9.21 -3.78 6.95
C GLY A 67 10.11 -3.20 8.03
N ASP A 68 9.69 -2.12 8.71
CA ASP A 68 10.49 -1.42 9.72
C ASP A 68 9.66 -1.21 11.01
N PRO A 69 9.73 -2.15 11.95
CA PRO A 69 8.97 -2.06 13.18
C PRO A 69 9.47 -0.98 14.15
N ASP A 70 10.73 -0.57 14.05
CA ASP A 70 11.28 0.47 14.90
C ASP A 70 10.78 1.85 14.43
N LEU A 71 10.79 2.09 13.13
CA LEU A 71 10.18 3.28 12.55
C LEU A 71 8.66 3.32 12.77
N ALA A 72 7.99 2.16 12.79
CA ALA A 72 6.56 2.09 13.09
C ALA A 72 6.20 2.48 14.53
N SER A 73 7.17 2.46 15.45
CA SER A 73 6.98 2.92 16.83
C SER A 73 7.06 4.44 16.98
N GLU A 74 7.45 5.16 15.92
CA GLU A 74 7.50 6.63 15.91
C GLU A 74 6.10 7.24 15.92
N ALA A 75 5.94 8.36 16.61
CA ALA A 75 4.66 9.07 16.70
C ALA A 75 4.14 9.47 15.30
N GLY A 76 2.89 9.12 15.01
CA GLY A 76 2.24 9.44 13.75
C GLY A 76 2.35 8.37 12.66
N VAL A 77 3.16 7.32 12.85
CA VAL A 77 3.14 6.12 12.02
C VAL A 77 2.05 5.18 12.54
N GLN A 78 1.21 4.66 11.66
CA GLN A 78 0.09 3.80 12.08
C GLN A 78 0.41 2.31 12.04
N GLY A 79 1.55 1.91 11.45
CA GLY A 79 1.93 0.49 11.42
C GLY A 79 2.95 0.12 10.33
N VAL A 80 3.00 -1.17 10.04
CA VAL A 80 3.98 -1.78 9.13
C VAL A 80 3.29 -2.51 7.99
N HIS A 81 3.83 -2.39 6.78
CA HIS A 81 3.49 -3.28 5.67
C HIS A 81 4.65 -4.25 5.42
N LEU A 82 4.39 -5.54 5.62
CA LEU A 82 5.37 -6.61 5.45
C LEU A 82 5.45 -7.11 4.01
N PRO A 83 6.66 -7.47 3.53
CA PRO A 83 6.80 -8.23 2.29
C PRO A 83 6.33 -9.67 2.48
N GLY A 84 5.91 -10.35 1.41
CA GLY A 84 5.55 -11.77 1.44
C GLY A 84 6.66 -12.68 1.99
N SER A 85 7.92 -12.31 1.78
CA SER A 85 9.09 -13.03 2.33
C SER A 85 9.19 -13.05 3.86
N ALA A 86 8.47 -12.16 4.57
CA ALA A 86 8.42 -12.19 6.03
C ALA A 86 7.58 -13.36 6.58
N GLY A 87 6.71 -13.93 5.75
CA GLY A 87 5.83 -15.01 6.13
C GLY A 87 4.83 -14.64 7.25
N ILE A 88 4.07 -15.63 7.67
CA ILE A 88 3.07 -15.48 8.74
C ILE A 88 3.70 -15.22 10.12
N ASP A 89 4.89 -15.75 10.36
CA ASP A 89 5.61 -15.56 11.63
C ASP A 89 6.04 -14.12 11.81
N GLY A 90 6.39 -13.43 10.71
CA GLY A 90 6.65 -11.99 10.73
C GLY A 90 5.42 -11.18 11.16
N ILE A 91 4.21 -11.58 10.74
CA ILE A 91 2.96 -10.92 11.15
C ILE A 91 2.76 -11.07 12.65
N ARG A 92 2.90 -12.31 13.18
CA ARG A 92 2.76 -12.60 14.61
C ARG A 92 3.75 -11.84 15.46
N ALA A 93 5.04 -11.87 15.07
CA ALA A 93 6.11 -11.14 15.78
C ALA A 93 5.85 -9.63 15.82
N LEU A 94 5.34 -9.04 14.71
CA LEU A 94 4.97 -7.63 14.70
C LEU A 94 3.77 -7.34 15.59
N ARG A 95 2.75 -8.21 15.60
CA ARG A 95 1.59 -8.05 16.48
C ARG A 95 1.99 -8.07 17.95
N GLU A 96 2.88 -8.97 18.34
CA GLU A 96 3.45 -9.03 19.68
C GLU A 96 4.25 -7.76 20.03
N LYS A 97 5.08 -7.27 19.10
CA LYS A 97 5.93 -6.09 19.32
C LYS A 97 5.16 -4.79 19.35
N LEU A 98 4.21 -4.59 18.44
CA LEU A 98 3.53 -3.30 18.23
C LEU A 98 2.15 -3.22 18.90
N GLY A 99 1.62 -4.34 19.38
CA GLY A 99 0.30 -4.40 20.00
C GLY A 99 -0.88 -4.33 19.02
N ALA A 100 -2.10 -4.35 19.57
CA ALA A 100 -3.33 -4.45 18.78
C ALA A 100 -3.70 -3.17 18.01
N ALA A 101 -3.16 -2.01 18.40
CA ALA A 101 -3.50 -0.72 17.77
C ALA A 101 -2.75 -0.47 16.45
N ALA A 102 -1.60 -1.13 16.23
CA ALA A 102 -0.80 -0.95 15.03
C ALA A 102 -1.43 -1.67 13.84
N LEU A 103 -1.43 -1.01 12.66
CA LEU A 103 -1.83 -1.64 11.41
C LEU A 103 -0.73 -2.55 10.88
N ILE A 104 -1.05 -3.80 10.60
CA ILE A 104 -0.16 -4.76 9.96
C ILE A 104 -0.71 -5.12 8.59
N GLY A 105 -0.03 -4.63 7.54
CA GLY A 105 -0.29 -4.99 6.17
C GLY A 105 0.63 -6.11 5.69
N PHE A 106 0.19 -6.90 4.73
CA PHE A 106 0.97 -8.00 4.17
C PHE A 106 0.88 -8.04 2.63
N SER A 107 2.02 -8.23 1.97
CA SER A 107 2.09 -8.44 0.52
C SER A 107 1.87 -9.91 0.20
N ALA A 108 0.72 -10.26 -0.38
CA ALA A 108 0.36 -11.60 -0.79
C ALA A 108 0.39 -11.76 -2.33
N HIS A 109 0.64 -13.00 -2.77
CA HIS A 109 0.71 -13.38 -4.17
C HIS A 109 -0.24 -14.55 -4.51
N SER A 110 -1.02 -15.00 -3.53
CA SER A 110 -2.02 -16.05 -3.69
C SER A 110 -3.17 -15.91 -2.69
N VAL A 111 -4.28 -16.57 -2.98
CA VAL A 111 -5.44 -16.67 -2.07
C VAL A 111 -5.04 -17.32 -0.75
N ALA A 112 -4.20 -18.37 -0.82
CA ALA A 112 -3.72 -19.08 0.36
C ALA A 112 -2.89 -18.19 1.30
N GLU A 113 -2.03 -17.34 0.74
CA GLU A 113 -1.24 -16.37 1.53
C GLU A 113 -2.13 -15.33 2.21
N ILE A 114 -3.21 -14.88 1.58
CA ILE A 114 -4.18 -13.95 2.20
C ILE A 114 -4.88 -14.62 3.38
N ALA A 115 -5.37 -15.85 3.22
CA ALA A 115 -6.00 -16.60 4.31
C ALA A 115 -5.02 -16.85 5.47
N ALA A 116 -3.77 -17.18 5.17
CA ALA A 116 -2.74 -17.35 6.18
C ALA A 116 -2.40 -16.04 6.91
N ALA A 117 -2.33 -14.91 6.19
CA ALA A 117 -2.11 -13.60 6.77
C ALA A 117 -3.27 -13.17 7.71
N GLU A 118 -4.52 -13.44 7.31
CA GLU A 118 -5.70 -13.24 8.16
C GLU A 118 -5.59 -14.03 9.45
N ALA A 119 -5.31 -15.33 9.37
CA ALA A 119 -5.15 -16.19 10.52
C ALA A 119 -3.98 -15.80 11.44
N ALA A 120 -2.96 -15.15 10.89
CA ALA A 120 -1.82 -14.62 11.64
C ALA A 120 -2.07 -13.25 12.29
N GLY A 121 -3.20 -12.58 11.99
CA GLY A 121 -3.60 -11.31 12.58
C GLY A 121 -3.15 -10.06 11.80
N ALA A 122 -3.00 -10.17 10.47
CA ALA A 122 -2.89 -9.00 9.61
C ALA A 122 -4.19 -8.19 9.60
N ASP A 123 -4.11 -6.89 9.36
CA ASP A 123 -5.29 -6.00 9.28
C ASP A 123 -5.73 -5.72 7.84
N TYR A 124 -4.83 -5.93 6.88
CA TYR A 124 -5.11 -5.84 5.44
C TYR A 124 -4.02 -6.55 4.64
N ALA A 125 -4.33 -6.88 3.40
CA ALA A 125 -3.35 -7.43 2.47
C ALA A 125 -3.35 -6.69 1.13
N THR A 126 -2.21 -6.69 0.42
CA THR A 126 -2.17 -6.41 -1.01
C THR A 126 -2.06 -7.73 -1.76
N LEU A 127 -2.82 -7.91 -2.84
CA LEU A 127 -2.68 -9.03 -3.77
C LEU A 127 -2.00 -8.54 -5.05
N SER A 128 -0.88 -9.16 -5.43
CA SER A 128 -0.11 -8.72 -6.59
C SER A 128 0.66 -9.85 -7.30
N PRO A 129 0.92 -9.68 -8.63
CA PRO A 129 0.42 -8.61 -9.50
C PRO A 129 -0.96 -8.98 -10.07
N VAL A 130 -1.96 -8.08 -9.97
CA VAL A 130 -3.29 -8.33 -10.56
C VAL A 130 -3.25 -8.18 -12.08
N PHE A 131 -2.55 -7.18 -12.60
CA PHE A 131 -2.31 -6.99 -14.03
C PHE A 131 -0.81 -7.00 -14.34
N PRO A 132 -0.40 -7.17 -15.61
CA PRO A 132 1.00 -7.05 -16.01
C PRO A 132 1.59 -5.70 -15.55
N THR A 133 2.81 -5.71 -15.02
CA THR A 133 3.43 -4.51 -14.45
C THR A 133 4.88 -4.37 -14.86
N ALA A 134 5.25 -3.15 -15.28
CA ALA A 134 6.64 -2.80 -15.57
C ALA A 134 7.48 -2.56 -14.30
N SER A 135 6.85 -2.39 -13.14
CA SER A 135 7.56 -2.09 -11.88
C SER A 135 8.34 -3.27 -11.30
N LYS A 136 8.05 -4.50 -11.76
CA LYS A 136 8.78 -5.72 -11.41
C LYS A 136 8.83 -6.65 -12.63
N PRO A 137 9.72 -6.40 -13.59
CA PRO A 137 9.88 -7.29 -14.74
C PRO A 137 10.18 -8.74 -14.30
N GLY A 138 9.51 -9.73 -14.87
CA GLY A 138 9.72 -11.15 -14.55
C GLY A 138 9.07 -11.65 -13.26
N TYR A 139 8.24 -10.86 -12.59
CA TYR A 139 7.59 -11.23 -11.33
C TYR A 139 6.31 -12.06 -11.53
N GLY A 140 6.40 -13.15 -12.26
CA GLY A 140 5.31 -14.10 -12.49
C GLY A 140 4.20 -13.60 -13.43
N PRO A 141 3.26 -14.47 -13.80
CA PRO A 141 2.09 -14.09 -14.56
C PRO A 141 1.16 -13.21 -13.71
N ALA A 142 0.42 -12.32 -14.37
CA ALA A 142 -0.66 -11.56 -13.73
C ALA A 142 -1.76 -12.51 -13.23
N LEU A 143 -2.21 -12.28 -12.01
CA LEU A 143 -3.21 -13.13 -11.34
C LEU A 143 -4.63 -12.94 -11.93
N GLY A 144 -4.93 -11.74 -12.44
CA GLY A 144 -6.22 -11.39 -13.00
C GLY A 144 -7.32 -11.10 -11.97
N LEU A 145 -8.45 -10.64 -12.48
CA LEU A 145 -9.61 -10.27 -11.65
C LEU A 145 -10.30 -11.49 -11.01
N GLU A 146 -10.20 -12.67 -11.61
CA GLU A 146 -10.80 -13.88 -11.03
C GLU A 146 -10.08 -14.30 -9.74
N ALA A 147 -8.74 -14.30 -9.74
CA ALA A 147 -7.98 -14.57 -8.55
C ALA A 147 -8.20 -13.50 -7.46
N LEU A 148 -8.34 -12.23 -7.87
CA LEU A 148 -8.68 -11.14 -6.94
C LEU A 148 -10.07 -11.38 -6.32
N ARG A 149 -11.08 -11.74 -7.10
CA ARG A 149 -12.43 -12.05 -6.60
C ARG A 149 -12.40 -13.24 -5.64
N ALA A 150 -11.69 -14.30 -6.00
CA ALA A 150 -11.53 -15.47 -5.14
C ALA A 150 -10.87 -15.10 -3.80
N ALA A 151 -9.83 -14.28 -3.81
CA ALA A 151 -9.15 -13.79 -2.61
C ALA A 151 -10.08 -12.96 -1.71
N CYS A 152 -10.84 -12.02 -2.31
CA CYS A 152 -11.78 -11.19 -1.57
C CYS A 152 -12.97 -11.99 -0.98
N THR A 153 -13.37 -13.07 -1.64
CA THR A 153 -14.46 -13.94 -1.15
C THR A 153 -13.98 -14.90 -0.05
N ALA A 154 -12.74 -15.36 -0.14
CA ALA A 154 -12.17 -16.36 0.78
C ALA A 154 -11.68 -15.76 2.11
N SER A 155 -11.61 -14.43 2.24
CA SER A 155 -11.05 -13.75 3.40
C SER A 155 -11.92 -12.58 3.83
N ARG A 156 -11.96 -12.28 5.14
CA ARG A 156 -12.54 -11.06 5.69
C ARG A 156 -11.56 -9.89 5.69
N LEU A 157 -10.30 -10.18 5.38
CA LEU A 157 -9.25 -9.18 5.35
C LEU A 157 -9.53 -8.18 4.23
N PRO A 158 -9.45 -6.87 4.46
CA PRO A 158 -9.45 -5.89 3.38
C PRO A 158 -8.31 -6.17 2.40
N VAL A 159 -8.65 -6.56 1.15
CA VAL A 159 -7.68 -6.85 0.10
C VAL A 159 -7.56 -5.65 -0.84
N PHE A 160 -6.35 -5.16 -1.03
CA PHE A 160 -6.02 -4.12 -1.99
C PHE A 160 -5.38 -4.74 -3.24
N ALA A 161 -5.95 -4.47 -4.41
CA ALA A 161 -5.36 -4.89 -5.68
C ALA A 161 -4.09 -4.09 -5.97
N LEU A 162 -2.98 -4.76 -6.29
CA LEU A 162 -1.69 -4.13 -6.62
C LEU A 162 -1.09 -4.75 -7.89
N GLY A 163 -0.37 -3.96 -8.65
CA GLY A 163 0.35 -4.34 -9.86
C GLY A 163 -0.46 -4.09 -11.13
N GLY A 164 0.08 -3.22 -12.00
CA GLY A 164 -0.53 -2.83 -13.26
C GLY A 164 -1.85 -2.08 -13.14
N ILE A 165 -2.13 -1.48 -11.98
CA ILE A 165 -3.35 -0.71 -11.75
C ILE A 165 -3.21 0.68 -12.36
N ASP A 166 -4.22 1.09 -13.13
CA ASP A 166 -4.40 2.41 -13.71
C ASP A 166 -5.85 2.90 -13.58
N GLY A 167 -6.14 4.12 -14.05
CA GLY A 167 -7.48 4.71 -13.99
C GLY A 167 -8.53 3.97 -14.80
N GLY A 168 -8.14 3.14 -15.77
CA GLY A 168 -9.04 2.36 -16.62
C GLY A 168 -9.46 1.02 -15.99
N ASN A 169 -8.63 0.43 -15.13
CA ASN A 169 -8.87 -0.89 -14.55
C ASN A 169 -9.17 -0.88 -13.04
N ALA A 170 -8.95 0.26 -12.34
CA ALA A 170 -9.16 0.38 -10.90
C ALA A 170 -10.61 0.05 -10.48
N ARG A 171 -11.61 0.49 -11.25
CA ARG A 171 -13.03 0.19 -11.01
C ARG A 171 -13.29 -1.33 -11.04
N ALA A 172 -12.76 -2.04 -12.03
CA ALA A 172 -12.93 -3.48 -12.14
C ALA A 172 -12.36 -4.24 -10.93
N CYS A 173 -11.29 -3.72 -10.29
CA CYS A 173 -10.78 -4.29 -9.04
C CYS A 173 -11.81 -4.13 -7.89
N ARG A 174 -12.47 -2.97 -7.79
CA ARG A 174 -13.53 -2.75 -6.79
C ARG A 174 -14.73 -3.65 -7.05
N GLU A 175 -15.15 -3.80 -8.29
CA GLU A 175 -16.23 -4.70 -8.70
C GLU A 175 -15.89 -6.19 -8.46
N ALA A 176 -14.60 -6.54 -8.46
CA ALA A 176 -14.13 -7.86 -8.06
C ALA A 176 -14.12 -8.07 -6.53
N GLY A 177 -14.50 -7.06 -5.72
CA GLY A 177 -14.60 -7.16 -4.26
C GLY A 177 -13.40 -6.57 -3.50
N ALA A 178 -12.40 -6.01 -4.19
CA ALA A 178 -11.26 -5.39 -3.50
C ALA A 178 -11.72 -4.24 -2.58
N ALA A 179 -11.15 -4.16 -1.39
CA ALA A 179 -11.37 -3.04 -0.47
C ALA A 179 -10.81 -1.72 -1.01
N GLY A 180 -9.89 -1.80 -1.95
CA GLY A 180 -9.27 -0.67 -2.61
C GLY A 180 -8.22 -1.11 -3.61
N VAL A 181 -7.46 -0.13 -4.10
CA VAL A 181 -6.29 -0.37 -4.96
C VAL A 181 -5.03 0.22 -4.33
N ALA A 182 -3.91 -0.44 -4.56
CA ALA A 182 -2.59 0.05 -4.21
C ALA A 182 -1.86 0.47 -5.50
N VAL A 183 -1.40 1.70 -5.56
CA VAL A 183 -0.76 2.28 -6.75
C VAL A 183 0.59 2.86 -6.40
N MET A 184 1.57 2.66 -7.28
CA MET A 184 2.92 3.20 -7.15
C MET A 184 3.25 4.05 -8.38
N GLY A 185 3.64 3.42 -9.46
CA GLY A 185 4.15 4.09 -10.64
C GLY A 185 3.18 5.03 -11.32
N GLY A 186 1.87 4.73 -11.31
CA GLY A 186 0.86 5.60 -11.90
C GLY A 186 0.85 7.01 -11.30
N VAL A 187 1.12 7.13 -9.99
CA VAL A 187 1.20 8.42 -9.31
C VAL A 187 2.65 8.91 -9.17
N MET A 188 3.58 8.03 -8.77
CA MET A 188 4.97 8.43 -8.49
C MET A 188 5.71 8.93 -9.73
N ARG A 189 5.42 8.40 -10.91
CA ARG A 189 6.01 8.81 -12.19
C ARG A 189 5.18 9.82 -12.97
N SER A 190 4.00 10.21 -12.47
CA SER A 190 3.13 11.17 -13.14
C SER A 190 3.74 12.58 -13.14
N LEU A 191 3.59 13.32 -14.22
CA LEU A 191 3.90 14.76 -14.26
C LEU A 191 2.94 15.57 -13.41
N ASP A 192 1.70 15.10 -13.23
CA ASP A 192 0.68 15.70 -12.36
C ASP A 192 0.10 14.65 -11.41
N PRO A 193 0.77 14.39 -10.26
CA PRO A 193 0.31 13.41 -9.27
C PRO A 193 -1.05 13.75 -8.65
N ARG A 194 -1.41 15.04 -8.58
CA ARG A 194 -2.72 15.45 -8.07
C ARG A 194 -3.84 14.99 -8.97
N SER A 195 -3.79 15.36 -10.25
CA SER A 195 -4.82 14.98 -11.22
C SER A 195 -4.92 13.46 -11.39
N GLU A 196 -3.78 12.76 -11.38
CA GLU A 196 -3.77 11.31 -11.45
C GLU A 196 -4.42 10.68 -10.20
N THR A 197 -4.14 11.21 -9.02
CA THR A 197 -4.79 10.74 -7.79
C THR A 197 -6.31 10.97 -7.81
N VAL A 198 -6.76 12.13 -8.30
CA VAL A 198 -8.20 12.43 -8.48
C VAL A 198 -8.86 11.37 -9.38
N ARG A 199 -8.20 10.97 -10.49
CA ARG A 199 -8.72 9.92 -11.38
C ARG A 199 -8.87 8.58 -10.65
N PHE A 200 -7.87 8.16 -9.89
CA PHE A 200 -7.95 6.94 -9.08
C PHE A 200 -9.08 7.01 -8.06
N VAL A 201 -9.17 8.10 -7.30
CA VAL A 201 -10.22 8.28 -6.29
C VAL A 201 -11.60 8.21 -6.92
N ALA A 202 -11.80 8.87 -8.06
CA ALA A 202 -13.08 8.82 -8.79
C ALA A 202 -13.40 7.42 -9.35
N ALA A 203 -12.38 6.67 -9.79
CA ALA A 203 -12.59 5.32 -10.34
C ALA A 203 -12.96 4.29 -9.27
N ILE A 204 -12.57 4.50 -8.00
CA ILE A 204 -12.77 3.55 -6.90
C ILE A 204 -13.83 3.98 -5.86
N ALA A 205 -14.52 5.08 -6.12
CA ALA A 205 -15.59 5.63 -5.28
C ALA A 205 -16.82 4.72 -5.19
#